data_e6f407952e839a7947e8329cb268339f
#
_entry.id   e6f407952e839a7947e8329cb268339f
#
_cell.length_a   1.000
_cell.length_b   1.000
_cell.length_c   1.000
_cell.angle_alpha   90.00
_cell.angle_beta   90.00
_cell.angle_gamma   90.00
#
_symmetry.space_group_name_H-M   'P 1'
#
loop_
_entity.id
_entity.type
_entity.pdbx_description
1 polymer ?
#
loop_
_entity_poly.entity_id
_entity_poly.type
_entity_poly.pdbx_seq_one_letter_code
_entity_poly.pdbx_strand_id
1 'polypeptide(L)'
;MSELRTYDNAQLLHHWPQLPHLDDEVVCFVGNFDNRRYPHNERYFNRELMLVLLTAGHSEIRLNGRPVSLSAGTVLLHGPDYLTDHRSLSSDLEYMALSLSESLWAEEPALSRIVAQLLLTMRRDDDCTLRLSPYAAEHLRSELEALMSLLDSDHRFLRRRVQVHCEALLLDVADWLSHKTVVREHVSRRDRLLREFHALATKHFREEHSVGFYADRLAVSRQYLTRVLRAETGRSVNEILSELQLMEARNLLLTTTL
;
A
#
# COMPACT_ATOMS: atom_id res chain seq x y z
N MET A 1 -17.08 16.30 -0.28
CA MET A 1 -16.70 14.91 -0.64
C MET A 1 -15.27 14.99 -1.12
N SER A 2 -14.31 14.41 -0.40
CA SER A 2 -12.91 14.42 -0.86
C SER A 2 -12.79 13.57 -2.12
N GLU A 3 -12.10 14.11 -3.12
CA GLU A 3 -11.82 13.39 -4.36
C GLU A 3 -10.97 12.15 -4.05
N LEU A 4 -11.32 11.03 -4.66
CA LEU A 4 -10.52 9.82 -4.60
C LEU A 4 -9.36 9.96 -5.57
N ARG A 5 -8.14 9.88 -5.09
CA ARG A 5 -6.92 10.01 -5.91
C ARG A 5 -6.20 8.67 -6.01
N THR A 6 -5.44 8.51 -7.07
CA THR A 6 -4.47 7.42 -7.19
C THR A 6 -3.09 8.02 -7.03
N TYR A 7 -2.22 7.34 -6.29
CA TYR A 7 -0.82 7.72 -6.15
C TYR A 7 0.07 6.61 -6.68
N ASP A 8 0.98 7.01 -7.56
CA ASP A 8 2.11 6.23 -8.04
C ASP A 8 3.40 7.04 -7.86
N ASN A 9 4.54 6.43 -8.12
CA ASN A 9 5.83 7.07 -7.97
C ASN A 9 6.00 8.27 -8.92
N ALA A 10 5.47 8.21 -10.14
CA ALA A 10 5.56 9.31 -11.09
C ALA A 10 4.81 10.56 -10.57
N GLN A 11 3.63 10.37 -9.99
CA GLN A 11 2.87 11.46 -9.38
C GLN A 11 3.54 12.00 -8.11
N LEU A 12 4.12 11.11 -7.30
CA LEU A 12 4.89 11.50 -6.12
C LEU A 12 6.07 12.40 -6.52
N LEU A 13 6.84 11.99 -7.52
CA LEU A 13 8.00 12.73 -8.03
C LEU A 13 7.61 14.01 -8.78
N HIS A 14 6.45 14.02 -9.42
CA HIS A 14 5.94 15.27 -10.02
C HIS A 14 5.74 16.37 -8.96
N HIS A 15 5.29 16.02 -7.75
CA HIS A 15 5.11 16.98 -6.66
C HIS A 15 6.40 17.24 -5.86
N TRP A 16 7.28 16.25 -5.74
CA TRP A 16 8.52 16.29 -4.95
C TRP A 16 9.70 15.67 -5.71
N PRO A 17 10.19 16.33 -6.79
CA PRO A 17 11.25 15.79 -7.64
C PRO A 17 12.61 15.64 -6.94
N GLN A 18 12.77 16.24 -5.76
CA GLN A 18 14.00 16.15 -4.95
C GLN A 18 14.07 14.92 -4.07
N LEU A 19 13.08 14.03 -4.09
CA LEU A 19 13.15 12.81 -3.28
C LEU A 19 14.21 11.86 -3.84
N PRO A 20 14.97 11.13 -2.98
CA PRO A 20 15.83 10.05 -3.44
C PRO A 20 15.04 9.02 -4.24
N HIS A 21 15.43 8.81 -5.50
CA HIS A 21 14.68 7.93 -6.42
C HIS A 21 15.57 7.27 -7.48
N LEU A 22 15.08 6.18 -8.03
CA LEU A 22 15.58 5.57 -9.26
C LEU A 22 14.43 5.62 -10.28
N ASP A 23 14.50 6.56 -11.22
CA ASP A 23 13.43 6.85 -12.17
C ASP A 23 12.07 6.93 -11.41
N ASP A 24 11.00 6.32 -11.95
CA ASP A 24 9.71 6.14 -11.26
C ASP A 24 9.57 4.74 -10.60
N GLU A 25 10.66 3.98 -10.52
CA GLU A 25 10.64 2.61 -10.03
C GLU A 25 10.82 2.50 -8.52
N VAL A 26 11.64 3.36 -7.94
CA VAL A 26 11.94 3.37 -6.51
C VAL A 26 11.93 4.79 -6.00
N VAL A 27 11.18 5.03 -4.93
CA VAL A 27 11.23 6.29 -4.17
C VAL A 27 11.40 5.95 -2.71
N CYS A 28 12.39 6.55 -2.04
CA CYS A 28 12.62 6.37 -0.61
C CYS A 28 12.72 7.73 0.07
N PHE A 29 11.99 7.94 1.18
CA PHE A 29 11.94 9.26 1.79
C PHE A 29 11.57 9.24 3.28
N VAL A 30 11.89 10.33 3.96
CA VAL A 30 11.44 10.64 5.31
C VAL A 30 10.25 11.58 5.24
N GLY A 31 9.21 11.30 6.01
CA GLY A 31 8.06 12.16 6.20
C GLY A 31 7.81 12.45 7.67
N ASN A 32 7.19 13.59 7.94
CA ASN A 32 6.76 13.99 9.28
C ASN A 32 5.43 14.75 9.21
N PHE A 33 4.92 15.17 10.37
CA PHE A 33 3.65 15.88 10.46
C PHE A 33 3.64 17.18 9.61
N ASP A 34 4.73 17.93 9.55
CA ASP A 34 4.81 19.22 8.87
C ASP A 34 5.04 19.11 7.36
N ASN A 35 5.85 18.16 6.92
CA ASN A 35 6.17 17.94 5.50
C ASN A 35 5.34 16.84 4.86
N ARG A 36 4.12 16.66 5.29
CA ARG A 36 3.21 15.61 4.84
C ARG A 36 3.23 15.44 3.33
N ARG A 37 3.70 14.29 2.88
CA ARG A 37 3.83 13.98 1.46
C ARG A 37 2.63 13.21 0.91
N TYR A 38 1.71 12.84 1.80
CA TYR A 38 0.42 12.26 1.45
C TYR A 38 -0.71 13.15 1.94
N PRO A 39 -1.79 13.27 1.17
CA PRO A 39 -2.91 14.12 1.53
C PRO A 39 -3.59 13.63 2.81
N HIS A 40 -3.78 14.56 3.77
CA HIS A 40 -4.54 14.29 4.99
C HIS A 40 -6.03 14.44 4.73
N ASN A 41 -6.83 13.59 5.35
CA ASN A 41 -8.27 13.50 5.18
C ASN A 41 -8.69 13.20 3.74
N GLU A 42 -7.78 12.72 2.91
CA GLU A 42 -8.05 12.24 1.58
C GLU A 42 -7.97 10.72 1.54
N ARG A 43 -8.74 10.16 0.63
CA ARG A 43 -8.68 8.76 0.30
C ARG A 43 -7.93 8.61 -0.99
N TYR A 44 -7.02 7.67 -1.03
CA TYR A 44 -6.28 7.39 -2.24
C TYR A 44 -6.01 5.91 -2.40
N PHE A 45 -5.90 5.49 -3.65
CA PHE A 45 -5.33 4.20 -4.00
C PHE A 45 -3.84 4.36 -4.21
N ASN A 46 -3.10 3.42 -3.69
CA ASN A 46 -1.69 3.29 -3.98
C ASN A 46 -1.48 2.24 -5.06
N ARG A 47 -0.62 2.52 -6.04
CA ARG A 47 -0.29 1.58 -7.13
C ARG A 47 0.97 0.78 -6.88
N GLU A 48 1.72 1.16 -5.87
CA GLU A 48 3.04 0.64 -5.60
C GLU A 48 3.04 -0.32 -4.40
N LEU A 49 4.08 -1.12 -4.28
CA LEU A 49 4.39 -1.79 -3.02
C LEU A 49 4.96 -0.74 -2.07
N MET A 50 4.26 -0.48 -0.97
CA MET A 50 4.67 0.48 0.04
C MET A 50 5.10 -0.21 1.32
N LEU A 51 6.27 0.17 1.81
CA LEU A 51 6.77 -0.14 3.13
C LEU A 51 6.95 1.18 3.90
N VAL A 52 6.29 1.30 5.03
CA VAL A 52 6.37 2.51 5.87
C VAL A 52 6.75 2.10 7.28
N LEU A 53 7.89 2.59 7.77
CA LEU A 53 8.34 2.45 9.15
C LEU A 53 7.99 3.73 9.91
N LEU A 54 7.13 3.65 10.93
CA LEU A 54 6.96 4.76 11.87
C LEU A 54 8.15 4.82 12.83
N THR A 55 8.83 5.96 12.85
CA THR A 55 10.00 6.20 13.72
C THR A 55 9.62 6.97 14.98
N ALA A 56 8.59 7.83 14.91
CA ALA A 56 8.02 8.54 16.07
C ALA A 56 6.51 8.74 15.91
N GLY A 57 5.84 9.05 17.00
CA GLY A 57 4.42 9.38 17.02
C GLY A 57 3.49 8.20 16.78
N HIS A 58 2.27 8.52 16.35
CA HIS A 58 1.23 7.55 16.02
C HIS A 58 0.32 8.04 14.89
N SER A 59 -0.35 7.10 14.23
CA SER A 59 -1.30 7.36 13.15
C SER A 59 -2.45 6.37 13.18
N GLU A 60 -3.67 6.86 12.95
CA GLU A 60 -4.84 6.05 12.69
C GLU A 60 -5.20 6.16 11.22
N ILE A 61 -5.25 5.03 10.54
CA ILE A 61 -5.63 4.96 9.13
C ILE A 61 -6.72 3.92 8.92
N ARG A 62 -7.33 3.94 7.75
CA ARG A 62 -8.11 2.80 7.26
C ARG A 62 -7.48 2.27 5.99
N LEU A 63 -7.24 0.97 5.95
CA LEU A 63 -6.82 0.24 4.76
C LEU A 63 -7.97 -0.63 4.27
N ASN A 64 -8.44 -0.38 3.05
CA ASN A 64 -9.63 -1.06 2.50
C ASN A 64 -10.83 -1.02 3.46
N GLY A 65 -11.00 0.13 4.17
CA GLY A 65 -12.07 0.34 5.13
C GLY A 65 -11.80 -0.16 6.55
N ARG A 66 -10.74 -0.94 6.80
CA ARG A 66 -10.38 -1.46 8.13
C ARG A 66 -9.56 -0.46 8.93
N PRO A 67 -9.87 -0.25 10.19
CA PRO A 67 -9.06 0.59 11.05
C PRO A 67 -7.71 -0.09 11.34
N VAL A 68 -6.65 0.68 11.23
CA VAL A 68 -5.26 0.28 11.52
C VAL A 68 -4.61 1.36 12.37
N SER A 69 -4.13 0.97 13.54
CA SER A 69 -3.41 1.86 14.46
C SER A 69 -1.91 1.62 14.31
N LEU A 70 -1.17 2.67 14.04
CA LEU A 70 0.27 2.65 13.85
C LEU A 70 0.94 3.45 14.96
N SER A 71 2.08 2.99 15.46
CA SER A 71 2.91 3.69 16.46
C SER A 71 4.40 3.47 16.15
N ALA A 72 5.27 4.27 16.75
CA ALA A 72 6.71 4.15 16.54
C ALA A 72 7.19 2.69 16.67
N GLY A 73 8.04 2.23 15.74
CA GLY A 73 8.50 0.85 15.63
C GLY A 73 7.51 -0.09 14.93
N THR A 74 6.41 0.42 14.34
CA THR A 74 5.51 -0.37 13.50
C THR A 74 5.86 -0.17 12.03
N VAL A 75 5.95 -1.27 11.29
CA VAL A 75 5.99 -1.29 9.83
C VAL A 75 4.57 -1.48 9.32
N LEU A 76 4.18 -0.66 8.38
CA LEU A 76 3.03 -0.85 7.51
C LEU A 76 3.54 -1.31 6.16
N LEU A 77 3.07 -2.45 5.70
CA LEU A 77 3.36 -2.96 4.36
C LEU A 77 2.04 -3.12 3.62
N HIS A 78 1.90 -2.50 2.46
CA HIS A 78 0.73 -2.72 1.61
C HIS A 78 1.11 -2.73 0.14
N GLY A 79 0.39 -3.52 -0.63
CA GLY A 79 0.61 -3.67 -2.07
C GLY A 79 -0.20 -2.69 -2.89
N PRO A 80 -0.13 -2.84 -4.22
CA PRO A 80 -0.98 -2.12 -5.15
C PRO A 80 -2.46 -2.30 -4.81
N ASP A 81 -3.26 -1.30 -5.18
CA ASP A 81 -4.71 -1.29 -5.07
C ASP A 81 -5.27 -1.25 -3.63
N TYR A 82 -4.44 -0.91 -2.65
CA TYR A 82 -4.93 -0.64 -1.30
C TYR A 82 -5.51 0.77 -1.22
N LEU A 83 -6.78 0.85 -0.81
CA LEU A 83 -7.43 2.12 -0.47
C LEU A 83 -6.97 2.56 0.91
N THR A 84 -6.24 3.64 0.97
CA THR A 84 -5.76 4.26 2.21
C THR A 84 -6.58 5.49 2.55
N ASP A 85 -6.94 5.63 3.83
CA ASP A 85 -7.74 6.74 4.37
C ASP A 85 -7.12 7.16 5.72
N HIS A 86 -6.43 8.29 5.74
CA HIS A 86 -5.83 8.82 6.97
C HIS A 86 -6.89 9.49 7.85
N ARG A 87 -6.97 9.08 9.11
CA ARG A 87 -7.97 9.56 10.09
C ARG A 87 -7.40 10.53 11.10
N SER A 88 -6.29 10.17 11.71
CA SER A 88 -5.61 11.05 12.65
C SER A 88 -4.10 10.81 12.62
N LEU A 89 -3.36 11.84 12.93
CA LEU A 89 -1.90 11.83 13.01
C LEU A 89 -1.49 12.62 14.24
N SER A 90 -0.52 12.13 15.00
CA SER A 90 0.08 12.90 16.08
C SER A 90 1.02 13.99 15.52
N SER A 91 1.17 15.08 16.29
CA SER A 91 2.04 16.20 15.90
C SER A 91 3.53 15.86 15.88
N ASP A 92 3.91 14.78 16.55
CA ASP A 92 5.26 14.24 16.60
C ASP A 92 5.46 13.05 15.61
N LEU A 93 4.55 12.89 14.64
CA LEU A 93 4.65 11.83 13.66
C LEU A 93 5.92 11.99 12.81
N GLU A 94 6.71 10.92 12.78
CA GLU A 94 7.83 10.73 11.86
C GLU A 94 7.78 9.32 11.27
N TYR A 95 8.12 9.22 9.99
CA TYR A 95 8.15 7.93 9.31
C TYR A 95 9.15 7.93 8.15
N MET A 96 9.60 6.74 7.80
CA MET A 96 10.37 6.48 6.57
C MET A 96 9.51 5.62 5.64
N ALA A 97 9.51 5.94 4.36
CA ALA A 97 8.73 5.23 3.37
C ALA A 97 9.59 4.79 2.19
N LEU A 98 9.39 3.56 1.76
CA LEU A 98 9.91 2.98 0.54
C LEU A 98 8.74 2.60 -0.35
N SER A 99 8.75 3.13 -1.57
CA SER A 99 7.78 2.85 -2.62
C SER A 99 8.45 2.18 -3.79
N LEU A 100 7.95 1.01 -4.19
CA LEU A 100 8.51 0.17 -5.24
C LEU A 100 7.45 -0.09 -6.31
N SER A 101 7.74 0.30 -7.55
CA SER A 101 6.85 0.01 -8.69
C SER A 101 7.05 -1.42 -9.22
N GLU A 102 6.03 -1.93 -9.92
CA GLU A 102 6.08 -3.27 -10.51
C GLU A 102 7.24 -3.41 -11.52
N SER A 103 7.59 -2.35 -12.23
CA SER A 103 8.68 -2.35 -13.20
C SER A 103 10.04 -2.70 -12.60
N LEU A 104 10.26 -2.39 -11.30
CA LEU A 104 11.50 -2.72 -10.61
C LEU A 104 11.72 -4.24 -10.50
N TRP A 105 10.65 -5.00 -10.19
CA TRP A 105 10.78 -6.43 -9.88
C TRP A 105 10.26 -7.36 -10.96
N ALA A 106 9.49 -6.86 -11.95
CA ALA A 106 8.88 -7.71 -12.98
C ALA A 106 9.91 -8.53 -13.75
N GLU A 107 11.08 -7.95 -14.04
CA GLU A 107 12.16 -8.59 -14.80
C GLU A 107 13.22 -9.27 -13.90
N GLU A 108 13.11 -9.14 -12.56
CA GLU A 108 14.06 -9.70 -11.60
C GLU A 108 13.44 -10.89 -10.85
N PRO A 109 13.73 -12.15 -11.25
CA PRO A 109 13.04 -13.33 -10.71
C PRO A 109 13.16 -13.51 -9.19
N ALA A 110 14.28 -13.10 -8.59
CA ALA A 110 14.48 -13.21 -7.13
C ALA A 110 13.56 -12.22 -6.40
N LEU A 111 13.60 -10.95 -6.78
CA LEU A 111 12.80 -9.88 -6.18
C LEU A 111 11.31 -10.11 -6.41
N SER A 112 10.92 -10.54 -7.62
CA SER A 112 9.53 -10.88 -7.97
C SER A 112 8.97 -11.98 -7.06
N ARG A 113 9.74 -13.02 -6.75
CA ARG A 113 9.32 -14.11 -5.84
C ARG A 113 9.10 -13.62 -4.42
N ILE A 114 10.00 -12.76 -3.90
CA ILE A 114 9.88 -12.21 -2.55
C ILE A 114 8.65 -11.32 -2.45
N VAL A 115 8.46 -10.41 -3.41
CA VAL A 115 7.27 -9.53 -3.47
C VAL A 115 5.99 -10.36 -3.55
N ALA A 116 5.93 -11.36 -4.41
CA ALA A 116 4.76 -12.25 -4.52
C ALA A 116 4.47 -12.96 -3.20
N GLN A 117 5.50 -13.45 -2.50
CA GLN A 117 5.34 -14.09 -1.19
C GLN A 117 4.82 -13.10 -0.14
N LEU A 118 5.35 -11.89 -0.09
CA LEU A 118 4.90 -10.84 0.83
C LEU A 118 3.44 -10.48 0.57
N LEU A 119 3.05 -10.24 -0.68
CA LEU A 119 1.68 -9.94 -1.06
C LEU A 119 0.70 -11.08 -0.72
N LEU A 120 1.12 -12.33 -0.89
CA LEU A 120 0.32 -13.51 -0.49
C LEU A 120 0.15 -13.57 1.04
N THR A 121 1.21 -13.33 1.80
CA THR A 121 1.17 -13.33 3.27
C THR A 121 0.23 -12.24 3.78
N MET A 122 0.34 -11.03 3.25
CA MET A 122 -0.53 -9.91 3.60
C MET A 122 -2.01 -10.21 3.31
N ARG A 123 -2.30 -10.82 2.15
CA ARG A 123 -3.66 -11.23 1.78
C ARG A 123 -4.20 -12.34 2.67
N ARG A 124 -3.35 -13.27 3.09
CA ARG A 124 -3.73 -14.41 3.91
C ARG A 124 -4.03 -14.02 5.36
N ASP A 125 -3.16 -13.19 5.93
CA ASP A 125 -3.20 -12.86 7.35
C ASP A 125 -4.06 -11.61 7.63
N ASP A 126 -4.44 -10.88 6.57
CA ASP A 126 -5.25 -9.67 6.62
C ASP A 126 -4.68 -8.57 7.54
N ASP A 127 -3.40 -8.64 7.80
CA ASP A 127 -2.69 -7.73 8.66
C ASP A 127 -1.46 -7.20 7.92
N CYS A 128 -1.58 -5.93 7.54
CA CYS A 128 -0.54 -5.20 6.82
C CYS A 128 0.48 -4.56 7.76
N THR A 129 0.39 -4.83 9.08
CA THR A 129 1.28 -4.23 10.08
C THR A 129 2.19 -5.26 10.72
N LEU A 130 3.38 -4.82 11.09
CA LEU A 130 4.35 -5.61 11.82
C LEU A 130 4.98 -4.74 12.92
N ARG A 131 4.80 -5.13 14.19
CA ARG A 131 5.50 -4.51 15.30
C ARG A 131 6.90 -5.09 15.39
N LEU A 132 7.91 -4.25 15.17
CA LEU A 132 9.32 -4.65 15.26
C LEU A 132 9.84 -4.56 16.70
N SER A 133 10.85 -5.38 17.00
CA SER A 133 11.70 -5.15 18.17
C SER A 133 12.50 -3.85 17.96
N PRO A 134 13.00 -3.21 19.04
CA PRO A 134 13.84 -2.01 18.90
C PRO A 134 15.06 -2.24 17.99
N TYR A 135 15.67 -3.42 18.06
CA TYR A 135 16.80 -3.79 17.21
C TYR A 135 16.40 -3.89 15.73
N ALA A 136 15.30 -4.58 15.42
CA ALA A 136 14.83 -4.74 14.05
C ALA A 136 14.34 -3.40 13.45
N ALA A 137 13.73 -2.53 14.26
CA ALA A 137 13.30 -1.21 13.82
C ALA A 137 14.52 -0.32 13.48
N GLU A 138 15.57 -0.36 14.31
CA GLU A 138 16.80 0.38 14.06
C GLU A 138 17.56 -0.18 12.85
N HIS A 139 17.60 -1.49 12.68
CA HIS A 139 18.17 -2.12 11.50
C HIS A 139 17.44 -1.67 10.23
N LEU A 140 16.12 -1.76 10.19
CA LEU A 140 15.34 -1.32 9.04
C LEU A 140 15.52 0.17 8.75
N ARG A 141 15.59 1.02 9.79
CA ARG A 141 15.87 2.45 9.64
C ARG A 141 17.21 2.67 8.95
N SER A 142 18.27 1.98 9.42
CA SER A 142 19.60 2.09 8.85
C SER A 142 19.66 1.63 7.38
N GLU A 143 18.95 0.55 7.04
CA GLU A 143 18.86 0.06 5.66
C GLU A 143 18.13 1.06 4.74
N LEU A 144 17.05 1.69 5.21
CA LEU A 144 16.35 2.73 4.45
C LEU A 144 17.22 3.99 4.26
N GLU A 145 17.98 4.41 5.28
CA GLU A 145 18.95 5.51 5.17
C GLU A 145 20.07 5.19 4.16
N ALA A 146 20.59 3.97 4.20
CA ALA A 146 21.60 3.52 3.25
C ALA A 146 21.05 3.48 1.81
N LEU A 147 19.80 3.06 1.64
CA LEU A 147 19.12 3.08 0.34
C LEU A 147 18.94 4.51 -0.18
N MET A 148 18.48 5.45 0.66
CA MET A 148 18.37 6.87 0.27
C MET A 148 19.73 7.43 -0.18
N SER A 149 20.80 7.16 0.59
CA SER A 149 22.15 7.57 0.22
C SER A 149 22.64 6.96 -1.08
N LEU A 150 22.25 5.70 -1.35
CA LEU A 150 22.56 5.02 -2.61
C LEU A 150 21.79 5.66 -3.78
N LEU A 151 20.51 6.00 -3.61
CA LEU A 151 19.68 6.62 -4.64
C LEU A 151 20.19 8.03 -5.03
N ASP A 152 20.80 8.75 -4.09
CA ASP A 152 21.39 10.07 -4.33
C ASP A 152 22.82 10.00 -4.92
N SER A 153 23.34 8.79 -5.17
CA SER A 153 24.69 8.60 -5.66
C SER A 153 24.75 8.50 -7.19
N ASP A 154 25.93 8.80 -7.76
CA ASP A 154 26.27 8.59 -9.17
C ASP A 154 26.89 7.20 -9.44
N HIS A 155 26.50 6.19 -8.66
CA HIS A 155 27.11 4.86 -8.71
C HIS A 155 26.90 4.21 -10.09
N ARG A 156 28.00 3.78 -10.74
CA ARG A 156 28.00 3.20 -12.09
C ARG A 156 26.98 2.05 -12.28
N PHE A 157 26.71 1.28 -11.24
CA PHE A 157 25.79 0.14 -11.24
C PHE A 157 24.58 0.43 -10.34
N LEU A 158 24.10 1.68 -10.31
CA LEU A 158 23.07 2.15 -9.40
C LEU A 158 21.84 1.22 -9.42
N ARG A 159 21.24 0.99 -10.59
CA ARG A 159 20.06 0.14 -10.73
C ARG A 159 20.25 -1.24 -10.09
N ARG A 160 21.34 -1.92 -10.42
CA ARG A 160 21.61 -3.26 -9.85
C ARG A 160 21.85 -3.23 -8.35
N ARG A 161 22.54 -2.21 -7.86
CA ARG A 161 22.77 -2.02 -6.43
C ARG A 161 21.45 -1.79 -5.68
N VAL A 162 20.56 -0.96 -6.23
CA VAL A 162 19.23 -0.70 -5.66
C VAL A 162 18.40 -1.98 -5.64
N GLN A 163 18.36 -2.75 -6.74
CA GLN A 163 17.63 -4.02 -6.78
C GLN A 163 18.12 -5.00 -5.70
N VAL A 164 19.43 -5.20 -5.56
CA VAL A 164 20.02 -6.09 -4.55
C VAL A 164 19.73 -5.58 -3.13
N HIS A 165 19.78 -4.27 -2.92
CA HIS A 165 19.46 -3.68 -1.61
C HIS A 165 17.98 -3.87 -1.25
N CYS A 166 17.06 -3.60 -2.19
CA CYS A 166 15.64 -3.85 -1.99
C CYS A 166 15.35 -5.34 -1.76
N GLU A 167 16.04 -6.24 -2.47
CA GLU A 167 15.93 -7.68 -2.27
C GLU A 167 16.30 -8.07 -0.83
N ALA A 168 17.46 -7.63 -0.34
CA ALA A 168 17.91 -7.90 1.02
C ALA A 168 16.93 -7.36 2.08
N LEU A 169 16.52 -6.10 1.93
CA LEU A 169 15.56 -5.45 2.83
C LEU A 169 14.22 -6.19 2.87
N LEU A 170 13.68 -6.60 1.73
CA LEU A 170 12.40 -7.33 1.68
C LEU A 170 12.52 -8.76 2.21
N LEU A 171 13.71 -9.39 2.14
CA LEU A 171 13.98 -10.68 2.80
C LEU A 171 13.91 -10.55 4.32
N ASP A 172 14.50 -9.49 4.91
CA ASP A 172 14.39 -9.25 6.34
C ASP A 172 12.94 -9.04 6.77
N VAL A 173 12.18 -8.24 6.01
CA VAL A 173 10.74 -8.04 6.26
C VAL A 173 9.96 -9.36 6.16
N ALA A 174 10.26 -10.21 5.18
CA ALA A 174 9.64 -11.51 5.03
C ALA A 174 9.97 -12.46 6.19
N ASP A 175 11.21 -12.43 6.67
CA ASP A 175 11.64 -13.19 7.84
C ASP A 175 10.88 -12.74 9.09
N TRP A 176 10.86 -11.44 9.38
CA TRP A 176 10.11 -10.90 10.53
C TRP A 176 8.61 -11.21 10.46
N LEU A 177 8.01 -11.13 9.28
CA LEU A 177 6.60 -11.52 9.09
C LEU A 177 6.38 -13.00 9.34
N SER A 178 7.35 -13.87 9.01
CA SER A 178 7.25 -15.31 9.25
C SER A 178 7.23 -15.67 10.74
N HIS A 179 7.91 -14.86 11.56
CA HIS A 179 7.96 -15.01 13.01
C HIS A 179 6.80 -14.31 13.73
N LYS A 180 6.00 -13.55 13.01
CA LYS A 180 4.79 -12.92 13.57
C LYS A 180 3.87 -14.00 14.08
N THR A 181 3.72 -14.10 15.41
CA THR A 181 2.70 -14.94 16.01
C THR A 181 1.35 -14.30 15.66
N VAL A 182 0.70 -14.84 14.65
CA VAL A 182 -0.64 -14.41 14.29
C VAL A 182 -1.55 -14.78 15.45
N VAL A 183 -1.82 -13.85 16.34
CA VAL A 183 -3.01 -13.92 17.16
C VAL A 183 -4.14 -13.84 16.14
N ARG A 184 -4.68 -15.00 15.79
CA ARG A 184 -5.87 -15.12 14.97
C ARG A 184 -7.02 -14.50 15.75
N GLU A 185 -7.12 -13.19 15.73
CA GLU A 185 -8.42 -12.58 15.92
C GLU A 185 -9.33 -13.20 14.85
N HIS A 186 -10.47 -13.66 15.29
CA HIS A 186 -11.47 -14.26 14.40
C HIS A 186 -11.78 -13.25 13.29
N VAL A 187 -11.11 -13.40 12.14
CA VAL A 187 -11.45 -12.62 10.95
C VAL A 187 -12.91 -12.89 10.67
N SER A 188 -13.72 -11.86 10.86
CA SER A 188 -15.16 -12.03 10.71
C SER A 188 -15.44 -12.44 9.26
N ARG A 189 -16.49 -13.22 9.04
CA ARG A 189 -16.94 -13.59 7.68
C ARG A 189 -17.19 -12.35 6.81
N ARG A 190 -17.52 -11.22 7.45
CA ARG A 190 -17.75 -9.93 6.79
C ARG A 190 -16.43 -9.32 6.27
N ASP A 191 -15.39 -9.31 7.09
CA ASP A 191 -14.09 -8.78 6.71
C ASP A 191 -13.46 -9.57 5.55
N ARG A 192 -13.62 -10.89 5.58
CA ARG A 192 -13.19 -11.74 4.47
C ARG A 192 -13.94 -11.41 3.18
N LEU A 193 -15.26 -11.23 3.27
CA LEU A 193 -16.09 -10.86 2.13
C LEU A 193 -15.68 -9.50 1.53
N LEU A 194 -15.37 -8.52 2.38
CA LEU A 194 -14.89 -7.21 1.95
C LEU A 194 -13.60 -7.30 1.13
N ARG A 195 -12.64 -8.07 1.63
CA ARG A 195 -11.35 -8.27 0.93
C ARG A 195 -11.52 -8.94 -0.42
N GLU A 196 -12.25 -10.06 -0.42
CA GLU A 196 -12.51 -10.81 -1.64
C GLU A 196 -13.26 -9.94 -2.66
N PHE A 197 -14.18 -9.08 -2.18
CA PHE A 197 -14.87 -8.11 -3.04
C PHE A 197 -13.89 -7.08 -3.60
N HIS A 198 -13.06 -6.44 -2.77
CA HIS A 198 -12.11 -5.43 -3.25
C HIS A 198 -11.11 -6.02 -4.25
N ALA A 199 -10.53 -7.18 -3.98
CA ALA A 199 -9.64 -7.86 -4.91
C ALA A 199 -10.32 -8.19 -6.25
N LEU A 200 -11.58 -8.61 -6.19
CA LEU A 200 -12.36 -8.93 -7.39
C LEU A 200 -12.78 -7.66 -8.15
N ALA A 201 -13.16 -6.61 -7.42
CA ALA A 201 -13.54 -5.32 -8.00
C ALA A 201 -12.36 -4.68 -8.73
N THR A 202 -11.19 -4.59 -8.11
CA THR A 202 -9.97 -4.06 -8.74
C THR A 202 -9.61 -4.81 -10.02
N LYS A 203 -9.78 -6.12 -10.03
CA LYS A 203 -9.45 -6.94 -11.20
C LYS A 203 -10.44 -6.79 -12.36
N HIS A 204 -11.71 -6.55 -12.06
CA HIS A 204 -12.79 -6.67 -13.06
C HIS A 204 -13.63 -5.39 -13.26
N PHE A 205 -13.38 -4.29 -12.54
CA PHE A 205 -14.21 -3.07 -12.62
C PHE A 205 -14.28 -2.45 -14.03
N ARG A 206 -13.28 -2.73 -14.88
CA ARG A 206 -13.25 -2.23 -16.27
C ARG A 206 -14.28 -2.92 -17.16
N GLU A 207 -14.54 -4.19 -16.90
CA GLU A 207 -15.36 -5.06 -17.77
C GLU A 207 -16.70 -5.38 -17.13
N GLU A 208 -16.76 -5.49 -15.80
CA GLU A 208 -17.89 -5.99 -15.04
C GLU A 208 -18.43 -4.93 -14.07
N HIS A 209 -19.66 -4.51 -14.33
CA HIS A 209 -20.30 -3.41 -13.60
C HIS A 209 -21.50 -3.87 -12.76
N SER A 210 -21.91 -5.14 -12.86
CA SER A 210 -23.08 -5.65 -12.19
C SER A 210 -22.78 -6.21 -10.80
N VAL A 211 -23.57 -5.81 -9.81
CA VAL A 211 -23.52 -6.39 -8.45
C VAL A 211 -23.65 -7.92 -8.48
N GLY A 212 -24.38 -8.44 -9.47
CA GLY A 212 -24.59 -9.87 -9.66
C GLY A 212 -23.30 -10.63 -9.89
N PHE A 213 -22.46 -10.15 -10.80
CA PHE A 213 -21.18 -10.77 -11.11
C PHE A 213 -20.32 -10.97 -9.84
N TYR A 214 -20.20 -9.92 -9.03
CA TYR A 214 -19.41 -9.98 -7.80
C TYR A 214 -20.04 -10.88 -6.75
N ALA A 215 -21.36 -10.80 -6.57
CA ALA A 215 -22.10 -11.64 -5.62
C ALA A 215 -21.97 -13.13 -5.94
N ASP A 216 -22.11 -13.49 -7.22
CA ASP A 216 -22.01 -14.86 -7.70
C ASP A 216 -20.58 -15.42 -7.51
N ARG A 217 -19.54 -14.60 -7.84
CA ARG A 217 -18.13 -14.99 -7.64
C ARG A 217 -17.76 -15.14 -6.17
N LEU A 218 -18.39 -14.38 -5.29
CA LEU A 218 -18.19 -14.43 -3.84
C LEU A 218 -19.11 -15.42 -3.13
N ALA A 219 -19.93 -16.16 -3.88
CA ALA A 219 -20.88 -17.14 -3.35
C ALA A 219 -21.81 -16.56 -2.27
N VAL A 220 -22.31 -15.33 -2.49
CA VAL A 220 -23.25 -14.64 -1.60
C VAL A 220 -24.41 -14.03 -2.39
N SER A 221 -25.50 -13.69 -1.68
CA SER A 221 -26.60 -12.96 -2.33
C SER A 221 -26.22 -11.48 -2.57
N ARG A 222 -26.76 -10.87 -3.64
CA ARG A 222 -26.59 -9.43 -3.94
C ARG A 222 -26.96 -8.53 -2.77
N GLN A 223 -28.05 -8.88 -2.09
CA GLN A 223 -28.53 -8.14 -0.92
C GLN A 223 -27.54 -8.22 0.24
N TYR A 224 -26.98 -9.41 0.49
CA TYR A 224 -26.01 -9.62 1.55
C TYR A 224 -24.71 -8.85 1.27
N LEU A 225 -24.19 -8.93 0.04
CA LEU A 225 -23.00 -8.19 -0.38
C LEU A 225 -23.18 -6.68 -0.18
N THR A 226 -24.29 -6.12 -0.72
CA THR A 226 -24.59 -4.69 -0.60
C THR A 226 -24.74 -4.25 0.86
N ARG A 227 -25.40 -5.06 1.68
CA ARG A 227 -25.60 -4.75 3.10
C ARG A 227 -24.27 -4.73 3.87
N VAL A 228 -23.40 -5.72 3.64
CA VAL A 228 -22.09 -5.79 4.30
C VAL A 228 -21.22 -4.62 3.87
N LEU A 229 -21.11 -4.36 2.56
CA LEU A 229 -20.31 -3.23 2.06
C LEU A 229 -20.82 -1.89 2.62
N ARG A 230 -22.12 -1.67 2.64
CA ARG A 230 -22.70 -0.45 3.20
C ARG A 230 -22.44 -0.29 4.70
N ALA A 231 -22.54 -1.38 5.46
CA ALA A 231 -22.29 -1.36 6.91
C ALA A 231 -20.82 -1.04 7.23
N GLU A 232 -19.88 -1.59 6.47
CA GLU A 232 -18.44 -1.50 6.78
C GLU A 232 -17.76 -0.31 6.07
N THR A 233 -18.19 0.06 4.86
CA THR A 233 -17.55 1.13 4.07
C THR A 233 -18.40 2.40 3.96
N GLY A 234 -19.66 2.34 4.37
CA GLY A 234 -20.65 3.42 4.16
C GLY A 234 -21.15 3.55 2.71
N ARG A 235 -20.79 2.62 1.81
CA ARG A 235 -21.00 2.70 0.36
C ARG A 235 -21.62 1.45 -0.20
N SER A 236 -22.39 1.62 -1.26
CA SER A 236 -22.93 0.48 -2.03
C SER A 236 -21.86 -0.07 -3.00
N VAL A 237 -22.08 -1.29 -3.48
CA VAL A 237 -21.24 -1.91 -4.53
C VAL A 237 -21.09 -1.00 -5.74
N ASN A 238 -22.20 -0.42 -6.23
CA ASN A 238 -22.19 0.43 -7.41
C ASN A 238 -21.39 1.72 -7.20
N GLU A 239 -21.49 2.32 -6.00
CA GLU A 239 -20.70 3.52 -5.67
C GLU A 239 -19.19 3.21 -5.68
N ILE A 240 -18.78 2.06 -5.15
CA ILE A 240 -17.37 1.63 -5.16
C ILE A 240 -16.89 1.38 -6.60
N LEU A 241 -17.68 0.66 -7.39
CA LEU A 241 -17.32 0.37 -8.80
C LEU A 241 -17.26 1.64 -9.64
N SER A 242 -18.23 2.56 -9.46
CA SER A 242 -18.22 3.84 -10.17
C SER A 242 -17.03 4.72 -9.81
N GLU A 243 -16.56 4.67 -8.56
CA GLU A 243 -15.35 5.37 -8.14
C GLU A 243 -14.10 4.79 -8.80
N LEU A 244 -13.97 3.46 -8.86
CA LEU A 244 -12.86 2.80 -9.55
C LEU A 244 -12.84 3.17 -11.05
N GLN A 245 -14.00 3.19 -11.71
CA GLN A 245 -14.13 3.57 -13.11
C GLN A 245 -13.79 5.05 -13.36
N LEU A 246 -14.31 5.95 -12.50
CA LEU A 246 -14.04 7.38 -12.62
C LEU A 246 -12.55 7.68 -12.41
N MET A 247 -11.93 6.97 -11.49
CA MET A 247 -10.50 7.08 -11.22
C MET A 247 -9.67 6.62 -12.42
N GLU A 248 -10.00 5.48 -13.00
CA GLU A 248 -9.33 4.99 -14.21
C GLU A 248 -9.52 5.93 -15.41
N ALA A 249 -10.73 6.42 -15.62
CA ALA A 249 -11.01 7.38 -16.69
C ALA A 249 -10.19 8.68 -16.55
N ARG A 250 -10.05 9.19 -15.32
CA ARG A 250 -9.19 10.34 -15.03
C ARG A 250 -7.72 10.06 -15.31
N ASN A 251 -7.23 8.89 -14.91
CA ASN A 251 -5.84 8.49 -15.18
C ASN A 251 -5.56 8.41 -16.68
N LEU A 252 -6.46 7.79 -17.44
CA LEU A 252 -6.33 7.69 -18.89
C LEU A 252 -6.32 9.08 -19.54
N LEU A 253 -7.15 10.01 -19.07
CA LEU A 253 -7.16 11.39 -19.57
C LEU A 253 -5.89 12.18 -19.23
N LEU A 254 -5.24 11.88 -18.10
CA LEU A 254 -4.01 12.56 -17.68
C LEU A 254 -2.75 11.96 -18.34
N THR A 255 -2.79 10.67 -18.70
CA THR A 255 -1.65 9.94 -19.26
C THR A 255 -1.70 9.82 -20.79
N THR A 256 -2.87 10.01 -21.40
CA THR A 256 -3.02 9.97 -22.86
C THR A 256 -2.99 11.39 -23.42
N THR A 257 -1.87 11.81 -23.93
CA THR A 257 -1.78 12.98 -24.83
C THR A 257 -2.47 12.61 -26.13
N LEU A 258 -3.66 13.17 -26.38
CA LEU A 258 -4.30 13.22 -27.69
C LEU A 258 -3.53 14.17 -28.60
#